data_58e3eecb976b53c5683f79cd8a47d65c
#
_entry.id   58e3eecb976b53c5683f79cd8a47d65c
#
_cell.length_a   1.000
_cell.length_b   1.000
_cell.length_c   1.000
_cell.angle_alpha   90.00
_cell.angle_beta   90.00
_cell.angle_gamma   90.00
#
_symmetry.space_group_name_H-M   'P 1'
#
loop_
_entity.id
_entity.type
_entity.pdbx_description
1 polymer ?
#
loop_
_entity_poly.entity_id
_entity_poly.type
_entity_poly.pdbx_seq_one_letter_code
_entity_poly.pdbx_strand_id
1 'polypeptide(L)'
;VMHNAAAHPVRQIAESEGKILDKTQLLMLLITVLSLLSSSLGVSNLISANIMERSRELGLLKALGATNIAVVLSVLAEIFIAGIIGGVFGYFVGLGFAQLIGETVFGSGIAVNPYVVPLIAVLMSLVLIIGSVPAIRMLLSLHPAEVLHGR
;
A
#
# COMPACT_ATOMS: atom_id res chain seq x y z
N VAL A 1 19.34 -54.13 10.77
CA VAL A 1 19.20 -53.30 11.99
C VAL A 1 19.90 -51.92 11.85
N MET A 2 20.67 -51.68 10.77
CA MET A 2 21.41 -50.40 10.58
C MET A 2 20.73 -49.38 9.67
N HIS A 3 19.52 -49.64 9.18
CA HIS A 3 18.85 -48.71 8.26
C HIS A 3 18.04 -47.61 8.95
N ASN A 4 17.71 -47.76 10.23
CA ASN A 4 16.93 -46.79 10.98
C ASN A 4 17.75 -45.69 11.72
N ALA A 5 19.04 -45.87 11.89
CA ALA A 5 19.87 -44.89 12.65
C ALA A 5 20.20 -43.62 11.85
N ALA A 6 20.18 -43.68 10.51
CA ALA A 6 20.47 -42.53 9.65
C ALA A 6 19.23 -41.68 9.30
N ALA A 7 18.04 -42.21 9.53
CA ALA A 7 16.79 -41.51 9.21
C ALA A 7 16.36 -40.47 10.25
N HIS A 8 16.80 -40.60 11.50
CA HIS A 8 16.47 -39.68 12.58
C HIS A 8 17.12 -38.30 12.47
N PRO A 9 18.43 -38.17 12.17
CA PRO A 9 19.06 -36.86 12.05
C PRO A 9 18.56 -36.08 10.83
N VAL A 10 18.26 -36.77 9.72
CA VAL A 10 17.75 -36.12 8.49
C VAL A 10 16.36 -35.54 8.70
N ARG A 11 15.47 -36.21 9.43
CA ARG A 11 14.17 -35.72 9.79
C ARG A 11 14.22 -34.52 10.73
N GLN A 12 15.10 -34.54 11.73
CA GLN A 12 15.29 -33.43 12.66
C GLN A 12 15.83 -32.16 11.96
N ILE A 13 16.74 -32.34 11.00
CA ILE A 13 17.26 -31.23 10.20
C ILE A 13 16.16 -30.66 9.32
N ALA A 14 15.40 -31.49 8.63
CA ALA A 14 14.28 -31.04 7.77
C ALA A 14 13.16 -30.35 8.57
N GLU A 15 12.84 -30.82 9.77
CA GLU A 15 11.88 -30.17 10.67
C GLU A 15 12.40 -28.82 11.22
N SER A 16 13.69 -28.72 11.48
CA SER A 16 14.33 -27.48 11.94
C SER A 16 14.37 -26.44 10.82
N GLU A 17 14.70 -26.86 9.60
CA GLU A 17 14.68 -25.99 8.42
C GLU A 17 13.24 -25.51 8.11
N GLY A 18 12.24 -26.37 8.20
CA GLY A 18 10.84 -26.01 8.03
C GLY A 18 10.39 -24.96 9.04
N LYS A 19 10.73 -25.12 10.31
CA LYS A 19 10.39 -24.14 11.38
C LYS A 19 11.08 -22.79 11.20
N ILE A 20 12.29 -22.77 10.66
CA ILE A 20 13.02 -21.53 10.37
C ILE A 20 12.37 -20.83 9.19
N LEU A 21 12.02 -21.55 8.13
CA LEU A 21 11.33 -21.02 6.96
C LEU A 21 9.96 -20.41 7.35
N ASP A 22 9.17 -21.11 8.17
CA ASP A 22 7.87 -20.62 8.64
C ASP A 22 8.01 -19.33 9.46
N LYS A 23 9.00 -19.27 10.36
CA LYS A 23 9.27 -18.05 11.14
C LYS A 23 9.72 -16.90 10.27
N THR A 24 10.57 -17.15 9.30
CA THR A 24 11.06 -16.13 8.35
C THR A 24 9.91 -15.61 7.50
N GLN A 25 9.03 -16.49 7.02
CA GLN A 25 7.85 -16.12 6.25
C GLN A 25 6.88 -15.27 7.08
N LEU A 26 6.66 -15.64 8.34
CA LEU A 26 5.82 -14.86 9.26
C LEU A 26 6.41 -13.47 9.54
N LEU A 27 7.73 -13.36 9.73
CA LEU A 27 8.41 -12.07 9.89
C LEU A 27 8.27 -11.19 8.64
N MET A 28 8.47 -11.76 7.45
CA MET A 28 8.28 -11.04 6.18
C MET A 28 6.84 -10.55 6.02
N LEU A 29 5.85 -11.38 6.36
CA LEU A 29 4.45 -11.00 6.34
C LEU A 29 4.17 -9.85 7.31
N LEU A 30 4.72 -9.90 8.52
CA LEU A 30 4.57 -8.88 9.54
C LEU A 30 5.15 -7.54 9.07
N ILE A 31 6.36 -7.55 8.51
CA ILE A 31 7.01 -6.36 7.92
C ILE A 31 6.17 -5.80 6.79
N THR A 32 5.64 -6.66 5.92
CA THR A 32 4.78 -6.24 4.80
C THR A 32 3.51 -5.56 5.30
N VAL A 33 2.83 -6.13 6.29
CA VAL A 33 1.62 -5.54 6.89
C VAL A 33 1.93 -4.19 7.54
N LEU A 34 3.01 -4.10 8.32
CA LEU A 34 3.43 -2.83 8.94
C LEU A 34 3.77 -1.78 7.90
N SER A 35 4.44 -2.16 6.80
CA SER A 35 4.75 -1.25 5.69
C SER A 35 3.49 -0.74 4.99
N LEU A 36 2.50 -1.61 4.77
CA LEU A 36 1.20 -1.24 4.18
C LEU A 36 0.44 -0.26 5.09
N LEU A 37 0.42 -0.51 6.40
CA LEU A 37 -0.21 0.40 7.36
C LEU A 37 0.49 1.76 7.38
N SER A 38 1.82 1.78 7.43
CA SER A 38 2.61 3.02 7.38
C SER A 38 2.37 3.80 6.08
N SER A 39 2.35 3.12 4.93
CA SER A 39 2.01 3.73 3.64
C SER A 39 0.60 4.31 3.63
N SER A 40 -0.38 3.60 4.20
CA SER A 40 -1.76 4.08 4.28
C SER A 40 -1.88 5.37 5.10
N LEU A 41 -1.15 5.48 6.21
CA LEU A 41 -1.07 6.70 7.01
C LEU A 41 -0.40 7.84 6.24
N GLY A 42 0.68 7.57 5.52
CA GLY A 42 1.35 8.54 4.65
C GLY A 42 0.44 9.09 3.57
N VAL A 43 -0.28 8.22 2.88
CA VAL A 43 -1.30 8.58 1.87
C VAL A 43 -2.39 9.43 2.50
N SER A 44 -2.90 9.04 3.68
CA SER A 44 -3.93 9.79 4.40
C SER A 44 -3.49 11.21 4.73
N ASN A 45 -2.27 11.40 5.20
CA ASN A 45 -1.71 12.72 5.51
C ASN A 45 -1.57 13.58 4.25
N LEU A 46 -1.05 13.02 3.15
CA LEU A 46 -0.91 13.71 1.87
C LEU A 46 -2.24 14.16 1.32
N ILE A 47 -3.25 13.30 1.33
CA ILE A 47 -4.59 13.63 0.82
C ILE A 47 -5.22 14.71 1.70
N SER A 48 -5.10 14.60 3.02
CA SER A 48 -5.64 15.60 3.96
C SER A 48 -5.00 16.97 3.76
N ALA A 49 -3.67 17.02 3.58
CA ALA A 49 -2.94 18.26 3.28
C ALA A 49 -3.42 18.89 1.96
N ASN A 50 -3.54 18.09 0.91
CA ASN A 50 -4.02 18.55 -0.41
C ASN A 50 -5.45 19.11 -0.33
N ILE A 51 -6.34 18.44 0.40
CA ILE A 51 -7.72 18.94 0.62
C ILE A 51 -7.70 20.25 1.40
N MET A 52 -6.85 20.41 2.40
CA MET A 52 -6.72 21.65 3.16
C MET A 52 -6.24 22.80 2.28
N GLU A 53 -5.20 22.59 1.47
CA GLU A 53 -4.67 23.59 0.53
C GLU A 53 -5.74 24.04 -0.48
N ARG A 54 -6.57 23.11 -0.97
CA ARG A 54 -7.63 23.39 -1.97
C ARG A 54 -9.01 23.60 -1.35
N SER A 55 -9.11 23.71 -0.02
CA SER A 55 -10.38 23.82 0.70
C SER A 55 -11.25 24.99 0.22
N ARG A 56 -10.62 26.10 -0.16
CA ARG A 56 -11.31 27.29 -0.68
C ARG A 56 -11.95 27.04 -2.04
N GLU A 57 -11.26 26.34 -2.94
CA GLU A 57 -11.78 25.95 -4.26
C GLU A 57 -12.92 24.94 -4.12
N LEU A 58 -12.76 23.94 -3.25
CA LEU A 58 -13.76 22.92 -2.96
C LEU A 58 -15.01 23.54 -2.29
N GLY A 59 -14.81 24.52 -1.41
CA GLY A 59 -15.89 25.29 -0.80
C GLY A 59 -16.66 26.11 -1.82
N LEU A 60 -15.96 26.74 -2.76
CA LEU A 60 -16.59 27.50 -3.85
C LEU A 60 -17.42 26.61 -4.77
N LEU A 61 -16.92 25.43 -5.13
CA LEU A 61 -17.67 24.43 -5.91
C LEU A 61 -18.99 24.03 -5.21
N LYS A 62 -18.95 23.82 -3.89
CA LYS A 62 -20.12 23.52 -3.08
C LYS A 62 -21.11 24.74 -3.06
N ALA A 63 -20.60 25.95 -2.97
CA ALA A 63 -21.40 27.15 -2.98
C ALA A 63 -22.09 27.38 -4.34
N LEU A 64 -21.48 26.95 -5.44
CA LEU A 64 -22.06 26.97 -6.79
C LEU A 64 -23.06 25.83 -7.03
N GLY A 65 -23.35 25.00 -6.02
CA GLY A 65 -24.36 23.96 -6.07
C GLY A 65 -23.83 22.56 -6.41
N ALA A 66 -22.52 22.35 -6.38
CA ALA A 66 -21.96 21.01 -6.53
C ALA A 66 -22.40 20.10 -5.37
N THR A 67 -22.88 18.91 -5.68
CA THR A 67 -23.25 17.93 -4.67
C THR A 67 -22.01 17.41 -3.95
N ASN A 68 -22.11 17.05 -2.67
CA ASN A 68 -21.02 16.47 -1.90
C ASN A 68 -20.42 15.24 -2.60
N ILE A 69 -21.26 14.44 -3.26
CA ILE A 69 -20.84 13.24 -4.00
C ILE A 69 -19.96 13.62 -5.19
N ALA A 70 -20.32 14.66 -5.94
CA ALA A 70 -19.55 15.11 -7.10
C ALA A 70 -18.13 15.56 -6.69
N VAL A 71 -18.04 16.32 -5.59
CA VAL A 71 -16.76 16.81 -5.06
C VAL A 71 -15.91 15.64 -4.55
N VAL A 72 -16.50 14.70 -3.81
CA VAL A 72 -15.79 13.49 -3.34
C VAL A 72 -15.31 12.65 -4.52
N LEU A 73 -16.14 12.47 -5.53
CA LEU A 73 -15.79 11.66 -6.71
C LEU A 73 -14.62 12.28 -7.50
N SER A 74 -14.59 13.60 -7.63
CA SER A 74 -13.49 14.31 -8.30
C SER A 74 -12.16 14.10 -7.54
N VAL A 75 -12.18 14.25 -6.23
CA VAL A 75 -10.99 14.03 -5.39
C VAL A 75 -10.54 12.57 -5.44
N LEU A 76 -11.48 11.61 -5.36
CA LEU A 76 -11.15 10.18 -5.48
C LEU A 76 -10.55 9.83 -6.84
N ALA A 77 -11.07 10.40 -7.93
CA ALA A 77 -10.52 10.17 -9.27
C ALA A 77 -9.07 10.67 -9.37
N GLU A 78 -8.78 11.86 -8.82
CA GLU A 78 -7.42 12.42 -8.77
C GLU A 78 -6.48 11.50 -7.97
N ILE A 79 -6.90 11.04 -6.80
CA ILE A 79 -6.13 10.11 -5.96
C ILE A 79 -5.86 8.80 -6.69
N PHE A 80 -6.87 8.28 -7.38
CA PHE A 80 -6.76 7.00 -8.09
C PHE A 80 -5.79 7.09 -9.27
N ILE A 81 -5.83 8.19 -10.02
CA ILE A 81 -4.88 8.43 -11.13
C ILE A 81 -3.46 8.55 -10.57
N ALA A 82 -3.25 9.37 -9.55
CA ALA A 82 -1.95 9.51 -8.89
C ALA A 82 -1.45 8.17 -8.32
N GLY A 83 -2.36 7.38 -7.75
CA GLY A 83 -2.09 6.05 -7.25
C GLY A 83 -1.63 5.08 -8.34
N ILE A 84 -2.28 5.05 -9.50
CA ILE A 84 -1.86 4.20 -10.62
C ILE A 84 -0.44 4.57 -11.06
N ILE A 85 -0.15 5.87 -11.24
CA ILE A 85 1.18 6.34 -11.63
C ILE A 85 2.21 5.92 -10.58
N GLY A 86 1.94 6.21 -9.30
CA GLY A 86 2.82 5.82 -8.19
C GLY A 86 3.02 4.31 -8.07
N GLY A 87 1.95 3.53 -8.28
CA GLY A 87 2.00 2.07 -8.27
C GLY A 87 2.85 1.47 -9.38
N VAL A 88 2.76 2.01 -10.59
CA VAL A 88 3.60 1.60 -11.72
C VAL A 88 5.08 1.90 -11.42
N PHE A 89 5.38 3.12 -10.98
CA PHE A 89 6.75 3.48 -10.58
C PHE A 89 7.26 2.61 -9.42
N GLY A 90 6.44 2.41 -8.38
CA GLY A 90 6.77 1.56 -7.24
C GLY A 90 7.05 0.11 -7.64
N TYR A 91 6.29 -0.42 -8.60
CA TYR A 91 6.52 -1.76 -9.14
C TYR A 91 7.91 -1.88 -9.80
N PHE A 92 8.25 -0.95 -10.69
CA PHE A 92 9.55 -0.98 -11.37
C PHE A 92 10.72 -0.80 -10.40
N VAL A 93 10.61 0.11 -9.45
CA VAL A 93 11.62 0.33 -8.41
C VAL A 93 11.76 -0.92 -7.53
N GLY A 94 10.64 -1.49 -7.08
CA GLY A 94 10.63 -2.72 -6.27
C GLY A 94 11.24 -3.91 -7.00
N LEU A 95 10.92 -4.06 -8.28
CA LEU A 95 11.47 -5.12 -9.14
C LEU A 95 12.99 -4.94 -9.33
N GLY A 96 13.45 -3.70 -9.52
CA GLY A 96 14.88 -3.38 -9.62
C GLY A 96 15.63 -3.76 -8.34
N PHE A 97 15.12 -3.38 -7.16
CA PHE A 97 15.71 -3.79 -5.89
C PHE A 97 15.68 -5.31 -5.68
N ALA A 98 14.57 -5.96 -6.04
CA ALA A 98 14.47 -7.42 -5.93
C ALA A 98 15.50 -8.13 -6.80
N GLN A 99 15.71 -7.69 -8.04
CA GLN A 99 16.75 -8.25 -8.93
C GLN A 99 18.15 -8.02 -8.37
N LEU A 100 18.42 -6.82 -7.90
CA LEU A 100 19.73 -6.47 -7.34
C LEU A 100 20.07 -7.32 -6.11
N ILE A 101 19.11 -7.54 -5.22
CA ILE A 101 19.27 -8.44 -4.06
C ILE A 101 19.40 -9.91 -4.53
N GLY A 102 18.59 -10.34 -5.50
CA GLY A 102 18.63 -11.68 -6.06
C GLY A 102 20.02 -12.03 -6.62
N GLU A 103 20.58 -11.13 -7.40
CA GLU A 103 21.93 -11.33 -7.99
C GLU A 103 23.05 -11.28 -6.95
N THR A 104 22.99 -10.30 -6.02
CA THR A 104 24.08 -10.09 -5.04
C THR A 104 24.08 -11.12 -3.92
N VAL A 105 22.92 -11.58 -3.46
CA VAL A 105 22.79 -12.49 -2.31
C VAL A 105 22.65 -13.93 -2.76
N PHE A 106 21.88 -14.19 -3.81
CA PHE A 106 21.57 -15.56 -4.24
C PHE A 106 22.31 -15.99 -5.52
N GLY A 107 23.02 -15.07 -6.19
CA GLY A 107 23.73 -15.33 -7.43
C GLY A 107 22.83 -15.72 -8.61
N SER A 108 21.54 -15.47 -8.50
CA SER A 108 20.53 -15.78 -9.52
C SER A 108 19.47 -14.68 -9.58
N GLY A 109 19.09 -14.27 -10.79
CA GLY A 109 17.99 -13.34 -11.00
C GLY A 109 16.65 -13.94 -10.53
N ILE A 110 15.78 -13.09 -9.97
CA ILE A 110 14.46 -13.52 -9.52
C ILE A 110 13.54 -13.64 -10.75
N ALA A 111 12.92 -14.82 -10.92
CA ALA A 111 11.91 -15.01 -11.96
C ALA A 111 10.69 -14.13 -11.68
N VAL A 112 10.35 -13.28 -12.66
CA VAL A 112 9.16 -12.41 -12.57
C VAL A 112 7.90 -13.28 -12.72
N ASN A 113 7.18 -13.45 -11.63
CA ASN A 113 5.92 -14.19 -11.64
C ASN A 113 4.78 -13.24 -12.04
N PRO A 114 4.02 -13.50 -13.12
CA PRO A 114 2.95 -12.62 -13.59
C PRO A 114 1.81 -12.45 -12.57
N TYR A 115 1.65 -13.37 -11.63
CA TYR A 115 0.63 -13.26 -10.56
C TYR A 115 0.96 -12.16 -9.53
N VAL A 116 2.18 -11.65 -9.49
CA VAL A 116 2.58 -10.56 -8.59
C VAL A 116 1.92 -9.24 -8.99
N VAL A 117 1.72 -9.00 -10.28
CA VAL A 117 1.11 -7.76 -10.79
C VAL A 117 -0.32 -7.54 -10.27
N PRO A 118 -1.26 -8.49 -10.43
CA PRO A 118 -2.60 -8.32 -9.89
C PRO A 118 -2.63 -8.26 -8.36
N LEU A 119 -1.73 -8.97 -7.68
CA LEU A 119 -1.61 -8.88 -6.22
C LEU A 119 -1.21 -7.47 -5.78
N ILE A 120 -0.23 -6.86 -6.43
CA ILE A 120 0.19 -5.47 -6.16
C ILE A 120 -0.97 -4.50 -6.43
N ALA A 121 -1.71 -4.68 -7.53
CA ALA A 121 -2.85 -3.83 -7.84
C ALA A 121 -3.95 -3.89 -6.77
N VAL A 122 -4.22 -5.07 -6.22
CA VAL A 122 -5.17 -5.26 -5.12
C VAL A 122 -4.66 -4.58 -3.84
N LEU A 123 -3.41 -4.82 -3.45
CA LEU A 123 -2.81 -4.21 -2.26
C LEU A 123 -2.77 -2.68 -2.37
N MET A 124 -2.41 -2.14 -3.53
CA MET A 124 -2.40 -0.71 -3.80
C MET A 124 -3.81 -0.11 -3.68
N SER A 125 -4.82 -0.75 -4.27
CA SER A 125 -6.21 -0.32 -4.16
C SER A 125 -6.67 -0.29 -2.69
N LEU A 126 -6.29 -1.28 -1.91
CA LEU A 126 -6.60 -1.38 -0.49
C LEU A 126 -5.97 -0.24 0.30
N VAL A 127 -4.69 0.07 0.07
CA VAL A 127 -3.97 1.20 0.71
C VAL A 127 -4.63 2.53 0.36
N LEU A 128 -5.00 2.75 -0.91
CA LEU A 128 -5.68 3.97 -1.34
C LEU A 128 -7.06 4.13 -0.70
N ILE A 129 -7.84 3.06 -0.63
CA ILE A 129 -9.17 3.08 -0.02
C ILE A 129 -9.05 3.40 1.48
N ILE A 130 -8.20 2.69 2.21
CA ILE A 130 -8.01 2.91 3.65
C ILE A 130 -7.45 4.32 3.91
N GLY A 131 -6.44 4.74 3.14
CA GLY A 131 -5.81 6.06 3.28
C GLY A 131 -6.75 7.22 2.93
N SER A 132 -7.73 7.03 2.05
CA SER A 132 -8.68 8.08 1.67
C SER A 132 -9.81 8.28 2.67
N VAL A 133 -10.10 7.33 3.55
CA VAL A 133 -11.23 7.41 4.50
C VAL A 133 -11.20 8.67 5.40
N PRO A 134 -10.09 9.01 6.10
CA PRO A 134 -10.07 10.21 6.94
C PRO A 134 -10.20 11.49 6.13
N ALA A 135 -9.59 11.52 4.95
CA ALA A 135 -9.66 12.66 4.04
C ALA A 135 -11.08 12.92 3.52
N ILE A 136 -11.81 11.85 3.17
CA ILE A 136 -13.22 11.95 2.76
C ILE A 136 -14.07 12.46 3.92
N ARG A 137 -13.88 11.99 5.13
CA ARG A 137 -14.57 12.48 6.31
C ARG A 137 -14.34 13.98 6.53
N MET A 138 -13.10 14.42 6.39
CA MET A 138 -12.72 15.82 6.47
C MET A 138 -13.41 16.67 5.39
N LEU A 139 -13.42 16.17 4.14
CA LEU A 139 -14.08 16.85 3.02
C LEU A 139 -15.61 17.03 3.24
N LEU A 140 -16.24 16.02 3.82
CA LEU A 140 -17.66 16.06 4.13
C LEU A 140 -17.98 17.03 5.28
N SER A 141 -17.07 17.25 6.21
CA SER A 141 -17.22 18.18 7.33
C SER A 141 -17.00 19.65 6.96
N LEU A 142 -16.44 19.94 5.78
CA LEU A 142 -16.28 21.32 5.30
C LEU A 142 -17.64 21.98 5.03
N HIS A 143 -18.02 22.91 5.89
CA HIS A 143 -19.21 23.74 5.70
C HIS A 143 -18.87 24.97 4.83
N PRO A 144 -19.63 25.23 3.76
CA PRO A 144 -19.35 26.36 2.85
C PRO A 144 -19.24 27.73 3.55
N ALA A 145 -20.00 27.91 4.63
CA ALA A 145 -20.03 29.15 5.37
C ALA A 145 -18.74 29.47 6.15
N GLU A 146 -18.03 28.46 6.63
CA GLU A 146 -16.79 28.66 7.41
C GLU A 146 -15.60 28.97 6.50
N VAL A 147 -15.59 28.39 5.29
CA VAL A 147 -14.51 28.58 4.32
C VAL A 147 -14.49 29.99 3.73
N LEU A 148 -15.67 30.64 3.61
CA LEU A 148 -15.80 31.99 3.06
C LEU A 148 -15.48 33.09 4.09
N HIS A 149 -15.54 32.82 5.39
CA HIS A 149 -15.33 33.83 6.45
C HIS A 149 -13.89 33.84 7.00
N GLY A 150 -12.98 33.02 6.50
CA GLY A 150 -11.54 33.15 6.75
C GLY A 150 -11.11 32.99 8.21
N ARG A 151 -11.76 32.13 8.97
CA ARG A 151 -11.32 31.72 10.32
C ARG A 151 -10.86 30.28 10.35
#